data_394aeb6b1e18fb76575c153b6cda3681
#
_entry.id   394aeb6b1e18fb76575c153b6cda3681
#
_cell.length_a   1.000
_cell.length_b   1.000
_cell.length_c   1.000
_cell.angle_alpha   90.00
_cell.angle_beta   90.00
_cell.angle_gamma   90.00
#
_symmetry.space_group_name_H-M   'P 1'
#
loop_
_entity.id
_entity.type
_entity.pdbx_description
1 polymer ?
#
loop_
_entity_poly.entity_id
_entity_poly.type
_entity_poly.pdbx_seq_one_letter_code
_entity_poly.pdbx_strand_id
1 'polypeptide(L)'
;MKRTYGLVVLFVLVIASGAVALGQSSKKVAEEDVAKTAAILDHVWLDAAHNRDTETMAWLFADNFVEVHPGGAIVDKKEQIAQIEDPQRANLELHPDDIQVRYASPDVAVLTDVTTIRGLSGGVNYNGKQRVIRVFVKQNGRWRAAGAGIVPIAAQ
;
A
#
# COMPACT_ATOMS: atom_id res chain seq x y z
N MET A 1 -10.08 22.47 66.56
CA MET A 1 -10.50 21.46 65.59
C MET A 1 -10.94 22.13 64.31
N LYS A 2 -10.08 22.28 63.30
CA LYS A 2 -10.43 22.73 61.92
C LYS A 2 -9.38 22.04 61.01
N ARG A 3 -9.70 20.94 60.51
CA ARG A 3 -10.01 20.42 59.16
C ARG A 3 -8.99 20.75 58.10
N THR A 4 -8.14 19.81 57.84
CA THR A 4 -7.30 19.61 56.67
C THR A 4 -8.04 18.70 55.67
N TYR A 5 -8.81 19.27 54.74
CA TYR A 5 -9.34 18.61 53.55
C TYR A 5 -9.16 19.54 52.36
N GLY A 6 -7.98 19.61 51.81
CA GLY A 6 -7.74 20.51 50.68
C GLY A 6 -6.58 20.16 49.78
N LEU A 7 -5.95 18.97 49.95
CA LEU A 7 -4.71 18.71 49.21
C LEU A 7 -4.68 17.35 48.43
N VAL A 8 -5.79 16.67 48.31
CA VAL A 8 -5.81 15.34 47.64
C VAL A 8 -6.39 15.37 46.23
N VAL A 9 -7.06 16.46 45.81
CA VAL A 9 -7.77 16.51 44.50
C VAL A 9 -6.88 17.01 43.35
N LEU A 10 -5.72 17.63 43.63
CA LEU A 10 -4.89 18.21 42.56
C LEU A 10 -3.87 17.23 41.93
N PHE A 11 -3.67 16.05 42.51
CA PHE A 11 -2.65 15.12 42.02
C PHE A 11 -3.16 14.07 41.01
N VAL A 12 -4.48 13.92 40.85
CA VAL A 12 -5.09 12.92 39.95
C VAL A 12 -5.24 13.43 38.51
N LEU A 13 -5.28 14.75 38.32
CA LEU A 13 -5.48 15.36 36.98
C LEU A 13 -4.22 15.45 36.10
N VAL A 14 -3.01 15.37 36.69
CA VAL A 14 -1.75 15.50 35.93
C VAL A 14 -1.32 14.16 35.30
N ILE A 15 -1.76 13.00 35.83
CA ILE A 15 -1.38 11.69 35.32
C ILE A 15 -2.17 11.28 34.07
N ALA A 16 -3.41 11.80 33.91
CA ALA A 16 -4.24 11.46 32.76
C ALA A 16 -3.78 12.13 31.45
N SER A 17 -3.19 13.33 31.52
CA SER A 17 -2.71 14.05 30.33
C SER A 17 -1.42 13.49 29.74
N GLY A 18 -0.55 12.90 30.55
CA GLY A 18 0.70 12.27 30.08
C GLY A 18 0.48 10.97 29.30
N ALA A 19 -0.47 10.13 29.72
CA ALA A 19 -0.77 8.87 29.07
C ALA A 19 -1.42 9.03 27.68
N VAL A 20 -2.25 10.07 27.51
CA VAL A 20 -2.88 10.36 26.20
C VAL A 20 -1.86 10.85 25.19
N ALA A 21 -0.92 11.72 25.60
CA ALA A 21 0.12 12.25 24.71
C ALA A 21 1.11 11.15 24.25
N LEU A 22 1.48 10.21 25.12
CA LEU A 22 2.35 9.08 24.79
C LEU A 22 1.65 8.10 23.84
N GLY A 23 0.36 7.85 24.03
CA GLY A 23 -0.43 6.98 23.15
C GLY A 23 -0.61 7.55 21.75
N GLN A 24 -0.81 8.86 21.62
CA GLN A 24 -0.91 9.55 20.33
C GLN A 24 0.42 9.56 19.57
N SER A 25 1.54 9.77 20.26
CA SER A 25 2.87 9.72 19.66
C SER A 25 3.21 8.34 19.13
N SER A 26 2.95 7.28 19.89
CA SER A 26 3.18 5.90 19.48
C SER A 26 2.33 5.50 18.28
N LYS A 27 1.06 5.92 18.24
CA LYS A 27 0.15 5.68 17.12
C LYS A 27 0.66 6.36 15.85
N LYS A 28 1.06 7.62 15.93
CA LYS A 28 1.59 8.37 14.78
C LYS A 28 2.84 7.73 14.20
N VAL A 29 3.79 7.27 15.05
CA VAL A 29 4.99 6.57 14.61
C VAL A 29 4.62 5.27 13.88
N ALA A 30 3.69 4.48 14.41
CA ALA A 30 3.23 3.26 13.75
C ALA A 30 2.57 3.53 12.38
N GLU A 31 1.79 4.61 12.26
CA GLU A 31 1.18 5.03 11.00
C GLU A 31 2.24 5.42 9.96
N GLU A 32 3.28 6.16 10.38
CA GLU A 32 4.39 6.55 9.50
C GLU A 32 5.21 5.34 9.03
N ASP A 33 5.47 4.38 9.91
CA ASP A 33 6.22 3.16 9.57
C ASP A 33 5.44 2.28 8.57
N VAL A 34 4.15 2.13 8.75
CA VAL A 34 3.26 1.41 7.82
C VAL A 34 3.23 2.11 6.47
N ALA A 35 3.12 3.45 6.46
CA ALA A 35 3.11 4.23 5.22
C ALA A 35 4.41 4.10 4.44
N LYS A 36 5.56 4.21 5.12
CA LYS A 36 6.89 3.99 4.51
C LYS A 36 7.02 2.59 3.94
N THR A 37 6.59 1.58 4.68
CA THR A 37 6.65 0.19 4.24
C THR A 37 5.82 -0.02 2.97
N ALA A 38 4.58 0.48 2.93
CA ALA A 38 3.73 0.37 1.76
C ALA A 38 4.33 1.07 0.52
N ALA A 39 4.92 2.25 0.69
CA ALA A 39 5.58 2.97 -0.40
C ALA A 39 6.81 2.20 -0.93
N ILE A 40 7.61 1.60 -0.04
CA ILE A 40 8.75 0.75 -0.46
C ILE A 40 8.26 -0.47 -1.25
N LEU A 41 7.21 -1.14 -0.77
CA LEU A 41 6.66 -2.31 -1.46
C LEU A 41 6.06 -1.97 -2.82
N ASP A 42 5.51 -0.78 -2.96
CA ASP A 42 5.03 -0.25 -4.23
C ASP A 42 6.18 -0.10 -5.25
N HIS A 43 7.29 0.49 -4.84
CA HIS A 43 8.49 0.57 -5.68
C HIS A 43 9.04 -0.81 -6.03
N VAL A 44 9.12 -1.74 -5.07
CA VAL A 44 9.53 -3.13 -5.32
C VAL A 44 8.63 -3.79 -6.37
N TRP A 45 7.31 -3.56 -6.30
CA TRP A 45 6.36 -4.05 -7.30
C TRP A 45 6.66 -3.51 -8.69
N LEU A 46 6.77 -2.19 -8.82
CA LEU A 46 6.98 -1.53 -10.10
C LEU A 46 8.32 -1.93 -10.74
N ASP A 47 9.37 -2.01 -9.93
CA ASP A 47 10.69 -2.46 -10.38
C ASP A 47 10.68 -3.93 -10.82
N ALA A 48 10.06 -4.80 -10.04
CA ALA A 48 9.92 -6.22 -10.39
C ALA A 48 9.07 -6.39 -11.67
N ALA A 49 7.99 -5.62 -11.79
CA ALA A 49 7.17 -5.61 -12.99
C ALA A 49 7.92 -5.12 -14.22
N HIS A 50 8.73 -4.06 -14.09
CA HIS A 50 9.57 -3.53 -15.17
C HIS A 50 10.64 -4.53 -15.61
N ASN A 51 11.34 -5.14 -14.64
CA ASN A 51 12.46 -6.05 -14.87
C ASN A 51 12.04 -7.49 -15.16
N ARG A 52 10.74 -7.80 -15.16
CA ARG A 52 10.18 -9.16 -15.30
C ARG A 52 10.67 -10.11 -14.19
N ASP A 53 10.88 -9.58 -13.00
CA ASP A 53 11.32 -10.34 -11.84
C ASP A 53 10.13 -11.07 -11.20
N THR A 54 9.82 -12.24 -11.74
CA THR A 54 8.70 -13.06 -11.28
C THR A 54 8.94 -13.69 -9.91
N GLU A 55 10.19 -13.86 -9.49
CA GLU A 55 10.53 -14.34 -8.15
C GLU A 55 10.15 -13.30 -7.10
N THR A 56 10.56 -12.05 -7.29
CA THR A 56 10.16 -10.94 -6.42
C THR A 56 8.64 -10.76 -6.41
N MET A 57 7.97 -10.86 -7.56
CA MET A 57 6.51 -10.78 -7.62
C MET A 57 5.82 -11.93 -6.87
N ALA A 58 6.30 -13.17 -7.01
CA ALA A 58 5.78 -14.32 -6.28
C ALA A 58 5.96 -14.17 -4.76
N TRP A 59 7.07 -13.58 -4.35
CA TRP A 59 7.32 -13.24 -2.94
C TRP A 59 6.42 -12.10 -2.45
N LEU A 60 6.20 -11.06 -3.25
CA LEU A 60 5.44 -9.88 -2.88
C LEU A 60 3.95 -10.16 -2.78
N PHE A 61 3.37 -10.96 -3.68
CA PHE A 61 1.95 -11.22 -3.70
C PHE A 61 1.52 -12.22 -2.62
N ALA A 62 0.43 -11.92 -1.93
CA ALA A 62 -0.26 -12.88 -1.07
C ALA A 62 -0.83 -14.05 -1.89
N ASP A 63 -1.04 -15.21 -1.26
CA ASP A 63 -1.56 -16.38 -1.98
C ASP A 63 -2.98 -16.18 -2.50
N ASN A 64 -3.76 -15.32 -1.83
CA ASN A 64 -5.09 -14.90 -2.22
C ASN A 64 -5.11 -13.54 -2.95
N PHE A 65 -4.01 -13.15 -3.57
CA PHE A 65 -3.92 -11.91 -4.34
C PHE A 65 -4.93 -11.87 -5.48
N VAL A 66 -5.52 -10.71 -5.70
CA VAL A 66 -6.43 -10.44 -6.81
C VAL A 66 -6.19 -9.03 -7.36
N GLU A 67 -6.19 -8.89 -8.69
CA GLU A 67 -6.12 -7.59 -9.35
C GLU A 67 -7.28 -7.40 -10.32
N VAL A 68 -7.89 -6.23 -10.29
CA VAL A 68 -8.91 -5.81 -11.26
C VAL A 68 -8.26 -4.96 -12.33
N HIS A 69 -8.22 -5.47 -13.54
CA HIS A 69 -7.66 -4.82 -14.72
C HIS A 69 -8.64 -3.82 -15.34
N PRO A 70 -8.13 -2.88 -16.18
CA PRO A 70 -8.99 -2.06 -17.02
C PRO A 70 -9.94 -2.93 -17.85
N GLY A 71 -11.23 -2.59 -17.84
CA GLY A 71 -12.26 -3.41 -18.50
C GLY A 71 -12.93 -4.45 -17.61
N GLY A 72 -12.49 -4.60 -16.34
CA GLY A 72 -13.14 -5.40 -15.30
C GLY A 72 -12.68 -6.85 -15.22
N ALA A 73 -11.69 -7.26 -16.01
CA ALA A 73 -11.08 -8.58 -15.85
C ALA A 73 -10.43 -8.70 -14.48
N ILE A 74 -10.62 -9.85 -13.84
CA ILE A 74 -10.02 -10.18 -12.54
C ILE A 74 -8.97 -11.23 -12.78
N VAL A 75 -7.75 -10.99 -12.29
CA VAL A 75 -6.62 -11.92 -12.38
C VAL A 75 -6.12 -12.28 -10.98
N ASP A 76 -5.72 -13.51 -10.81
CA ASP A 76 -5.11 -13.99 -9.58
C ASP A 76 -3.56 -13.84 -9.62
N LYS A 77 -2.90 -14.25 -8.53
CA LYS A 77 -1.44 -14.24 -8.41
C LYS A 77 -0.74 -14.98 -9.55
N LYS A 78 -1.23 -16.16 -9.92
CA LYS A 78 -0.62 -17.01 -10.96
C LYS A 78 -0.75 -16.36 -12.33
N GLU A 79 -1.94 -15.86 -12.63
CA GLU A 79 -2.22 -15.18 -13.90
C GLU A 79 -1.41 -13.88 -14.03
N GLN A 80 -1.28 -13.12 -12.93
CA GLN A 80 -0.49 -11.88 -12.93
C GLN A 80 1.00 -12.18 -13.16
N ILE A 81 1.56 -13.21 -12.55
CA ILE A 81 2.94 -13.64 -12.79
C ILE A 81 3.13 -14.09 -14.24
N ALA A 82 2.19 -14.88 -14.77
CA ALA A 82 2.25 -15.32 -16.17
C ALA A 82 2.21 -14.15 -17.18
N GLN A 83 1.45 -13.08 -16.88
CA GLN A 83 1.46 -11.86 -17.71
C GLN A 83 2.81 -11.13 -17.68
N ILE A 84 3.55 -11.19 -16.57
CA ILE A 84 4.89 -10.61 -16.46
C ILE A 84 5.89 -11.40 -17.28
N GLU A 85 5.75 -12.74 -17.36
CA GLU A 85 6.57 -13.63 -18.15
C GLU A 85 6.27 -13.56 -19.66
N ASP A 86 5.10 -13.03 -20.05
CA ASP A 86 4.67 -12.99 -21.45
C ASP A 86 5.76 -12.39 -22.35
N PRO A 87 6.28 -13.14 -23.34
CA PRO A 87 7.31 -12.65 -24.26
C PRO A 87 6.82 -11.49 -25.13
N GLN A 88 5.52 -11.31 -25.30
CA GLN A 88 4.92 -10.18 -26.02
C GLN A 88 4.90 -8.89 -25.18
N ARG A 89 5.22 -8.98 -23.88
CA ARG A 89 5.37 -7.80 -23.04
C ARG A 89 6.67 -7.07 -23.41
N ALA A 90 6.55 -5.87 -23.95
CA ALA A 90 7.68 -5.10 -24.43
C ALA A 90 7.65 -3.65 -23.94
N ASN A 91 8.83 -3.17 -23.55
CA ASN A 91 9.09 -1.77 -23.21
C ASN A 91 8.09 -1.18 -22.22
N LEU A 92 7.66 -1.98 -21.22
CA LEU A 92 6.72 -1.50 -20.24
C LEU A 92 7.43 -0.57 -19.25
N GLU A 93 7.12 0.71 -19.38
CA GLU A 93 7.55 1.77 -18.47
C GLU A 93 6.42 2.09 -17.51
N LEU A 94 6.73 2.18 -16.22
CA LEU A 94 5.81 2.47 -15.14
C LEU A 94 6.38 3.60 -14.30
N HIS A 95 5.74 4.76 -14.33
CA HIS A 95 6.17 5.93 -13.58
C HIS A 95 5.05 6.37 -12.63
N PRO A 96 5.16 6.03 -11.34
CA PRO A 96 4.17 6.44 -10.34
C PRO A 96 4.33 7.91 -9.99
N ASP A 97 3.22 8.58 -9.76
CA ASP A 97 3.09 9.96 -9.31
C ASP A 97 1.91 10.05 -8.32
N ASP A 98 1.81 11.14 -7.56
CA ASP A 98 0.71 11.38 -6.60
C ASP A 98 0.49 10.17 -5.66
N ILE A 99 1.58 9.62 -5.10
CA ILE A 99 1.53 8.47 -4.20
C ILE A 99 0.94 8.91 -2.87
N GLN A 100 -0.14 8.26 -2.46
CA GLN A 100 -0.80 8.49 -1.17
C GLN A 100 -0.99 7.16 -0.45
N VAL A 101 -0.53 7.09 0.79
CA VAL A 101 -0.73 5.91 1.65
C VAL A 101 -1.72 6.25 2.75
N ARG A 102 -2.71 5.39 2.93
CA ARG A 102 -3.69 5.43 4.02
C ARG A 102 -3.43 4.27 4.97
N TYR A 103 -3.15 4.61 6.20
CA TYR A 103 -3.11 3.66 7.29
C TYR A 103 -4.52 3.17 7.61
N ALA A 104 -4.77 1.88 7.47
CA ALA A 104 -6.04 1.28 7.85
C ALA A 104 -5.94 0.58 9.21
N SER A 105 -4.82 -0.09 9.48
CA SER A 105 -4.49 -0.73 10.75
C SER A 105 -2.98 -1.01 10.81
N PRO A 106 -2.42 -1.50 11.96
CA PRO A 106 -1.01 -1.92 12.05
C PRO A 106 -0.58 -2.94 11.00
N ASP A 107 -1.54 -3.67 10.44
CA ASP A 107 -1.31 -4.77 9.51
C ASP A 107 -1.94 -4.54 8.12
N VAL A 108 -2.50 -3.35 7.87
CA VAL A 108 -3.15 -3.03 6.58
C VAL A 108 -2.84 -1.60 6.16
N ALA A 109 -2.33 -1.46 4.94
CA ALA A 109 -2.15 -0.19 4.25
C ALA A 109 -2.87 -0.20 2.91
N VAL A 110 -3.47 0.93 2.55
CA VAL A 110 -4.02 1.18 1.22
C VAL A 110 -3.21 2.28 0.56
N LEU A 111 -2.60 1.97 -0.58
CA LEU A 111 -1.84 2.92 -1.38
C LEU A 111 -2.65 3.27 -2.63
N THR A 112 -2.64 4.53 -3.01
CA THR A 112 -3.13 4.98 -4.31
C THR A 112 -2.09 5.83 -4.99
N ASP A 113 -1.94 5.67 -6.30
CA ASP A 113 -1.07 6.49 -7.13
C ASP A 113 -1.72 6.84 -8.47
N VAL A 114 -1.06 7.70 -9.23
CA VAL A 114 -1.27 7.87 -10.66
C VAL A 114 -0.05 7.32 -11.37
N THR A 115 -0.19 6.15 -11.99
CA THR A 115 0.90 5.59 -12.79
C THR A 115 0.78 6.02 -14.26
N THR A 116 1.83 6.64 -14.80
CA THR A 116 2.00 6.77 -16.25
C THR A 116 2.51 5.44 -16.77
N ILE A 117 1.78 4.84 -17.70
CA ILE A 117 2.12 3.54 -18.30
C ILE A 117 2.35 3.70 -19.80
N ARG A 118 3.42 3.10 -20.31
CA ARG A 118 3.72 2.98 -21.72
C ARG A 118 4.27 1.61 -22.02
N GLY A 119 3.92 1.06 -23.20
CA GLY A 119 4.41 -0.22 -23.65
C GLY A 119 3.33 -1.27 -23.86
N LEU A 120 3.73 -2.50 -24.15
CA LEU A 120 2.86 -3.62 -24.45
C LEU A 120 2.81 -4.59 -23.26
N SER A 121 1.62 -5.00 -22.85
CA SER A 121 1.45 -6.05 -21.84
C SER A 121 0.14 -6.79 -22.06
N GLY A 122 0.15 -8.12 -22.02
CA GLY A 122 -1.03 -8.95 -22.25
C GLY A 122 -1.72 -8.69 -23.60
N GLY A 123 -0.97 -8.35 -24.64
CA GLY A 123 -1.50 -7.99 -25.96
C GLY A 123 -2.14 -6.60 -26.06
N VAL A 124 -2.14 -5.83 -24.98
CA VAL A 124 -2.68 -4.46 -24.93
C VAL A 124 -1.54 -3.45 -24.99
N ASN A 125 -1.67 -2.49 -25.90
CA ASN A 125 -0.74 -1.36 -25.99
C ASN A 125 -1.20 -0.25 -25.04
N TYR A 126 -0.43 0.01 -24.02
CA TYR A 126 -0.67 1.06 -23.04
C TYR A 126 0.06 2.33 -23.41
N ASN A 127 -0.63 3.47 -23.35
CA ASN A 127 -0.05 4.78 -23.49
C ASN A 127 -0.96 5.81 -22.79
N GLY A 128 -0.73 6.03 -21.51
CA GLY A 128 -1.58 6.95 -20.77
C GLY A 128 -1.34 6.93 -19.28
N LYS A 129 -2.30 7.49 -18.56
CA LYS A 129 -2.30 7.51 -17.09
C LYS A 129 -3.40 6.63 -16.54
N GLN A 130 -3.10 6.03 -15.40
CA GLN A 130 -4.03 5.18 -14.66
C GLN A 130 -4.04 5.59 -13.20
N ARG A 131 -5.21 5.59 -12.57
CA ARG A 131 -5.33 5.59 -11.10
C ARG A 131 -5.22 4.15 -10.64
N VAL A 132 -4.29 3.88 -9.76
CA VAL A 132 -4.09 2.55 -9.20
C VAL A 132 -4.40 2.59 -7.72
N ILE A 133 -5.00 1.52 -7.21
CA ILE A 133 -5.14 1.24 -5.80
C ILE A 133 -4.45 -0.08 -5.49
N ARG A 134 -3.65 -0.13 -4.41
CA ARG A 134 -3.02 -1.35 -3.92
C ARG A 134 -3.31 -1.52 -2.44
N VAL A 135 -3.58 -2.76 -2.05
CA VAL A 135 -3.80 -3.15 -0.66
C VAL A 135 -2.66 -4.03 -0.20
N PHE A 136 -1.92 -3.55 0.78
CA PHE A 136 -0.86 -4.31 1.43
C PHE A 136 -1.35 -4.79 2.79
N VAL A 137 -1.06 -6.06 3.09
CA VAL A 137 -1.42 -6.70 4.36
C VAL A 137 -0.20 -7.37 4.97
N LYS A 138 -0.13 -7.37 6.30
CA LYS A 138 0.90 -8.09 7.04
C LYS A 138 0.37 -9.46 7.45
N GLN A 139 0.91 -10.51 6.84
CA GLN A 139 0.53 -11.89 7.10
C GLN A 139 1.75 -12.66 7.65
N ASN A 140 1.61 -13.31 8.79
CA ASN A 140 2.70 -14.06 9.44
C ASN A 140 3.99 -13.23 9.61
N GLY A 141 3.85 -11.95 10.00
CA GLY A 141 4.94 -11.01 10.19
C GLY A 141 5.54 -10.42 8.91
N ARG A 142 5.02 -10.75 7.73
CA ARG A 142 5.51 -10.26 6.43
C ARG A 142 4.45 -9.46 5.71
N TRP A 143 4.85 -8.33 5.16
CA TRP A 143 4.00 -7.54 4.30
C TRP A 143 3.87 -8.17 2.90
N ARG A 144 2.65 -8.19 2.37
CA ARG A 144 2.28 -8.76 1.08
C ARG A 144 1.26 -7.85 0.39
N ALA A 145 1.29 -7.82 -0.94
CA ALA A 145 0.19 -7.24 -1.70
C ALA A 145 -0.97 -8.24 -1.76
N ALA A 146 -2.12 -7.84 -1.24
CA ALA A 146 -3.33 -8.68 -1.20
C ALA A 146 -4.28 -8.39 -2.36
N GLY A 147 -4.19 -7.20 -2.94
CA GLY A 147 -5.01 -6.85 -4.08
C GLY A 147 -4.63 -5.53 -4.72
N ALA A 148 -5.09 -5.35 -5.95
CA ALA A 148 -4.96 -4.10 -6.68
C ALA A 148 -6.17 -3.86 -7.59
N GLY A 149 -6.31 -2.62 -8.02
CA GLY A 149 -7.30 -2.25 -9.04
C GLY A 149 -6.79 -1.08 -9.87
N ILE A 150 -7.08 -1.11 -11.15
CA ILE A 150 -6.57 -0.16 -12.13
C ILE A 150 -7.73 0.50 -12.86
N VAL A 151 -7.74 1.83 -12.87
CA VAL A 151 -8.73 2.65 -13.59
C VAL A 151 -8.01 3.58 -14.55
N PRO A 152 -8.22 3.47 -15.87
CA PRO A 152 -7.67 4.42 -16.83
C PRO A 152 -8.16 5.83 -16.55
N ILE A 153 -7.29 6.82 -16.68
CA ILE A 153 -7.64 8.24 -16.62
C ILE A 153 -7.80 8.72 -18.05
N ALA A 154 -9.00 9.20 -18.38
CA ALA A 154 -9.27 9.76 -19.70
C ALA A 154 -8.37 10.97 -19.95
N ALA A 155 -7.83 11.07 -21.18
CA ALA A 155 -7.17 12.29 -21.63
C ALA A 155 -8.21 13.43 -21.64
N GLN A 156 -7.85 14.56 -21.04
CA GLN A 156 -8.64 15.79 -21.08
C GLN A 156 -8.32 16.58 -22.34
#